data_188e65883d63213bb4f61183ac3a10ad
#
_entry.id   188e65883d63213bb4f61183ac3a10ad
#
_cell.length_a   1.000
_cell.length_b   1.000
_cell.length_c   1.000
_cell.angle_alpha   90.00
_cell.angle_beta   90.00
_cell.angle_gamma   90.00
#
_symmetry.space_group_name_H-M   'P 1'
#
loop_
_entity.id
_entity.type
_entity.pdbx_description
1 polymer ?
#
loop_
_entity_poly.entity_id
_entity_poly.type
_entity_poly.pdbx_seq_one_letter_code
_entity_poly.pdbx_strand_id
1 'polypeptide(L)'
;MAAKNKILQAVVEIAGNVSPTLASSIQDTIGKLDKLNVKALAVGAGVAGGVAVACKAIFSAGKYLVNLGTRFDDVEDTIRIGTGATGDALDALMNDFSAVYSAIPTAMEDAAAVIADYNTLLGLTGEELQDLSIQAIQVASMLDEDVGDVVAESSKAFQQWSIDAKDMGGAMDFVFKASQSTGVGFSELMSDLQMYGAQFQTMGYSFEEATAMIGQLEKAGVNTNEVLAAMKKSVATLAQHGIGAA
;
A
#
# COMPACT_ATOMS: atom_id res chain seq x y z
N MET A 1 31.46 -12.63 28.67
CA MET A 1 31.61 -12.17 27.28
C MET A 1 30.94 -13.10 26.27
N ALA A 2 30.98 -14.42 26.41
CA ALA A 2 30.39 -15.36 25.45
C ALA A 2 28.86 -15.34 25.33
N ALA A 3 28.12 -15.02 26.40
CA ALA A 3 26.64 -14.96 26.36
C ALA A 3 26.09 -13.73 25.63
N LYS A 4 26.78 -12.59 25.71
CA LYS A 4 26.39 -11.35 24.99
C LYS A 4 26.52 -11.49 23.47
N ASN A 5 27.57 -12.17 22.99
CA ASN A 5 27.76 -12.41 21.55
C ASN A 5 26.72 -13.38 20.97
N LYS A 6 26.23 -14.34 21.75
CA LYS A 6 25.20 -15.27 21.27
C LYS A 6 23.83 -14.62 21.13
N ILE A 7 23.47 -13.69 22.03
CA ILE A 7 22.21 -12.94 21.94
C ILE A 7 22.25 -11.97 20.75
N LEU A 8 23.39 -11.31 20.52
CA LEU A 8 23.59 -10.42 19.38
C LEU A 8 23.62 -11.17 18.03
N GLN A 9 24.22 -12.36 17.99
CA GLN A 9 24.17 -13.23 16.82
C GLN A 9 22.75 -13.75 16.55
N ALA A 10 21.98 -14.12 17.56
CA ALA A 10 20.60 -14.54 17.40
C ALA A 10 19.70 -13.40 16.89
N VAL A 11 19.91 -12.15 17.36
CA VAL A 11 19.18 -10.98 16.87
C VAL A 11 19.52 -10.66 15.41
N VAL A 12 20.76 -10.84 14.99
CA VAL A 12 21.21 -10.67 13.59
C VAL A 12 20.72 -11.82 12.71
N GLU A 13 20.60 -13.05 13.24
CA GLU A 13 20.10 -14.21 12.52
C GLU A 13 18.56 -14.17 12.35
N ILE A 14 17.82 -13.65 13.33
CA ILE A 14 16.37 -13.43 13.27
C ILE A 14 16.04 -12.24 12.33
N ALA A 15 16.92 -11.25 12.25
CA ALA A 15 16.82 -10.11 11.33
C ALA A 15 17.38 -10.40 9.93
N GLY A 16 17.43 -11.65 9.51
CA GLY A 16 18.13 -12.17 8.34
C GLY A 16 17.82 -11.53 6.98
N ASN A 17 16.98 -10.50 6.92
CA ASN A 17 16.76 -9.66 5.73
C ASN A 17 16.59 -8.17 6.07
N VAL A 18 17.30 -7.69 7.07
CA VAL A 18 17.32 -6.27 7.39
C VAL A 18 18.11 -5.53 6.32
N SER A 19 17.55 -4.44 5.81
CA SER A 19 18.23 -3.60 4.81
C SER A 19 19.67 -3.30 5.22
N PRO A 20 20.63 -3.24 4.28
CA PRO A 20 22.05 -2.97 4.59
C PRO A 20 22.26 -1.73 5.47
N THR A 21 21.36 -0.75 5.37
CA THR A 21 21.36 0.49 6.13
C THR A 21 21.03 0.28 7.62
N LEU A 22 20.07 -0.61 7.93
CA LEU A 22 19.74 -0.93 9.32
C LEU A 22 20.81 -1.84 9.95
N ALA A 23 21.34 -2.79 9.19
CA ALA A 23 22.46 -3.63 9.63
C ALA A 23 23.69 -2.79 9.96
N SER A 24 24.04 -1.80 9.13
CA SER A 24 25.15 -0.86 9.38
C SER A 24 24.88 0.05 10.57
N SER A 25 23.65 0.52 10.76
CA SER A 25 23.25 1.35 11.91
C SER A 25 23.28 0.57 13.22
N ILE A 26 22.90 -0.69 13.21
CA ILE A 26 23.02 -1.61 14.36
C ILE A 26 24.49 -1.88 14.68
N GLN A 27 25.34 -2.15 13.68
CA GLN A 27 26.78 -2.35 13.87
C GLN A 27 27.48 -1.08 14.38
N ASP A 28 27.10 0.08 13.89
CA ASP A 28 27.64 1.37 14.34
C ASP A 28 27.26 1.67 15.80
N THR A 29 26.02 1.32 16.19
CA THR A 29 25.53 1.45 17.56
C THR A 29 26.23 0.46 18.49
N ILE A 30 26.45 -0.77 18.06
CA ILE A 30 27.23 -1.79 18.80
C ILE A 30 28.69 -1.33 18.95
N GLY A 31 29.31 -0.81 17.89
CA GLY A 31 30.68 -0.28 17.92
C GLY A 31 30.83 0.96 18.81
N LYS A 32 29.79 1.77 18.95
CA LYS A 32 29.76 2.90 19.90
C LYS A 32 29.58 2.42 21.35
N LEU A 33 28.79 1.34 21.57
CA LEU A 33 28.62 0.71 22.89
C LEU A 33 29.90 0.00 23.37
N ASP A 34 30.66 -0.64 22.49
CA ASP A 34 31.96 -1.27 22.82
C ASP A 34 33.03 -0.23 23.16
N LYS A 35 32.95 0.97 22.60
CA LYS A 35 33.87 2.10 22.90
C LYS A 35 33.50 2.85 24.17
N LEU A 36 32.32 2.65 24.73
CA LEU A 36 31.93 3.15 26.05
C LEU A 36 32.69 2.37 27.13
N ASN A 37 33.86 2.87 27.46
CA ASN A 37 34.70 2.32 28.52
C ASN A 37 33.95 2.42 29.86
N VAL A 38 33.38 1.31 30.31
CA VAL A 38 32.57 1.20 31.54
C VAL A 38 33.36 1.71 32.77
N LYS A 39 34.69 1.76 32.69
CA LYS A 39 35.54 2.36 33.71
C LYS A 39 35.50 3.89 33.76
N ALA A 40 35.17 4.55 32.66
CA ALA A 40 35.07 6.03 32.62
C ALA A 40 33.73 6.55 33.18
N LEU A 41 32.67 5.71 33.17
CA LEU A 41 31.38 6.05 33.79
C LEU A 41 31.36 5.86 35.32
N ALA A 42 32.38 5.22 35.87
CA ALA A 42 32.45 4.91 37.31
C ALA A 42 33.07 6.01 38.18
N VAL A 43 33.57 7.12 37.60
CA VAL A 43 34.39 8.11 38.34
C VAL A 43 33.65 9.43 38.60
N GLY A 44 32.40 9.64 38.13
CA GLY A 44 31.79 10.99 38.20
C GLY A 44 30.43 11.15 38.84
N ALA A 45 29.68 10.09 39.14
CA ALA A 45 28.42 10.19 39.86
C ALA A 45 28.07 8.81 40.44
N GLY A 46 27.56 8.77 41.67
CA GLY A 46 27.35 7.56 42.46
C GLY A 46 26.88 6.35 41.62
N VAL A 47 27.63 5.27 41.73
CA VAL A 47 27.65 4.07 40.89
C VAL A 47 26.28 3.43 40.58
N ALA A 48 25.27 3.76 41.36
CA ALA A 48 23.91 3.22 41.20
C ALA A 48 23.06 3.87 40.07
N GLY A 49 23.30 5.14 39.73
CA GLY A 49 22.50 5.87 38.74
C GLY A 49 22.94 5.62 37.28
N GLY A 50 24.25 5.60 37.02
CA GLY A 50 24.78 5.46 35.66
C GLY A 50 24.59 4.08 35.05
N VAL A 51 24.73 3.02 35.85
CA VAL A 51 24.49 1.63 35.39
C VAL A 51 23.01 1.39 35.12
N ALA A 52 22.10 1.96 35.95
CA ALA A 52 20.67 1.83 35.76
C ALA A 52 20.17 2.51 34.48
N VAL A 53 20.74 3.68 34.12
CA VAL A 53 20.39 4.40 32.88
C VAL A 53 20.88 3.64 31.66
N ALA A 54 22.12 3.12 31.68
CA ALA A 54 22.68 2.33 30.58
C ALA A 54 21.91 1.00 30.39
N CYS A 55 21.59 0.30 31.47
CA CYS A 55 20.77 -0.91 31.42
C CYS A 55 19.36 -0.62 30.89
N LYS A 56 18.74 0.50 31.29
CA LYS A 56 17.40 0.89 30.82
C LYS A 56 17.41 1.23 29.32
N ALA A 57 18.44 1.91 28.84
CA ALA A 57 18.60 2.23 27.41
C ALA A 57 18.81 0.95 26.56
N ILE A 58 19.63 0.01 27.02
CA ILE A 58 19.87 -1.27 26.35
C ILE A 58 18.58 -2.13 26.36
N PHE A 59 17.84 -2.15 27.48
CA PHE A 59 16.61 -2.88 27.61
C PHE A 59 15.48 -2.29 26.75
N SER A 60 15.43 -0.96 26.63
CA SER A 60 14.49 -0.25 25.76
C SER A 60 14.79 -0.50 24.28
N ALA A 61 16.07 -0.47 23.88
CA ALA A 61 16.50 -0.80 22.53
C ALA A 61 16.21 -2.27 22.19
N GLY A 62 16.45 -3.18 23.13
CA GLY A 62 16.13 -4.60 22.97
C GLY A 62 14.63 -4.85 22.80
N LYS A 63 13.77 -4.19 23.58
CA LYS A 63 12.32 -4.26 23.43
C LYS A 63 11.85 -3.68 22.08
N TYR A 64 12.46 -2.60 21.64
CA TYR A 64 12.15 -2.00 20.35
C TYR A 64 12.47 -2.95 19.18
N LEU A 65 13.64 -3.59 19.23
CA LEU A 65 14.06 -4.56 18.20
C LEU A 65 13.19 -5.83 18.21
N VAL A 66 12.78 -6.33 19.38
CA VAL A 66 11.84 -7.45 19.47
C VAL A 66 10.46 -7.07 18.95
N ASN A 67 9.95 -5.89 19.28
CA ASN A 67 8.70 -5.39 18.74
C ASN A 67 8.76 -5.19 17.21
N LEU A 68 9.88 -4.73 16.69
CA LEU A 68 10.07 -4.58 15.26
C LEU A 68 10.09 -5.95 14.56
N GLY A 69 10.78 -6.94 15.14
CA GLY A 69 10.79 -8.31 14.62
C GLY A 69 9.39 -8.94 14.58
N THR A 70 8.61 -8.85 15.66
CA THR A 70 7.22 -9.33 15.68
C THR A 70 6.33 -8.66 14.64
N ARG A 71 6.51 -7.37 14.41
CA ARG A 71 5.75 -6.66 13.37
C ARG A 71 6.11 -7.11 11.95
N PHE A 72 7.36 -7.46 11.69
CA PHE A 72 7.75 -8.04 10.40
C PHE A 72 7.19 -9.46 10.23
N ASP A 73 7.15 -10.25 11.28
CA ASP A 73 6.49 -11.58 11.26
C ASP A 73 4.98 -11.42 10.97
N ASP A 74 4.32 -10.42 11.59
CA ASP A 74 2.90 -10.11 11.36
C ASP A 74 2.65 -9.65 9.90
N VAL A 75 3.57 -8.88 9.30
CA VAL A 75 3.52 -8.47 7.89
C VAL A 75 3.67 -9.67 6.97
N GLU A 76 4.67 -10.54 7.22
CA GLU A 76 4.86 -11.75 6.44
C GLU A 76 3.62 -12.65 6.51
N ASP A 77 3.04 -12.82 7.69
CA ASP A 77 1.80 -13.57 7.88
C ASP A 77 0.62 -12.94 7.12
N THR A 78 0.49 -11.62 7.15
CA THR A 78 -0.55 -10.90 6.40
C THR A 78 -0.43 -11.16 4.90
N ILE A 79 0.76 -11.00 4.33
CA ILE A 79 1.01 -11.23 2.91
C ILE A 79 0.81 -12.71 2.56
N ARG A 80 1.34 -13.63 3.37
CA ARG A 80 1.20 -15.08 3.16
C ARG A 80 -0.25 -15.53 3.20
N ILE A 81 -1.03 -15.06 4.18
CA ILE A 81 -2.44 -15.42 4.34
C ILE A 81 -3.28 -14.80 3.22
N GLY A 82 -3.04 -13.53 2.90
CA GLY A 82 -3.80 -12.80 1.88
C GLY A 82 -3.56 -13.34 0.47
N THR A 83 -2.32 -13.72 0.15
CA THR A 83 -1.95 -14.17 -1.21
C THR A 83 -1.85 -15.68 -1.38
N GLY A 84 -1.66 -16.43 -0.29
CA GLY A 84 -1.29 -17.85 -0.34
C GLY A 84 0.14 -18.11 -0.81
N ALA A 85 0.96 -17.08 -0.99
CA ALA A 85 2.35 -17.22 -1.45
C ALA A 85 3.24 -17.91 -0.41
N THR A 86 4.20 -18.68 -0.91
CA THR A 86 5.21 -19.39 -0.09
C THR A 86 6.56 -19.43 -0.81
N GLY A 87 7.66 -19.61 -0.07
CA GLY A 87 9.00 -19.69 -0.64
C GLY A 87 9.37 -18.44 -1.45
N ASP A 88 10.00 -18.63 -2.60
CA ASP A 88 10.52 -17.53 -3.45
C ASP A 88 9.44 -16.49 -3.83
N ALA A 89 8.18 -16.92 -3.97
CA ALA A 89 7.08 -16.00 -4.27
C ALA A 89 6.75 -15.11 -3.07
N LEU A 90 6.77 -15.63 -1.86
CA LEU A 90 6.59 -14.85 -0.64
C LEU A 90 7.77 -13.89 -0.43
N ASP A 91 8.99 -14.37 -0.64
CA ASP A 91 10.20 -13.53 -0.55
C ASP A 91 10.14 -12.35 -1.53
N ALA A 92 9.64 -12.57 -2.76
CA ALA A 92 9.44 -11.51 -3.73
C ALA A 92 8.43 -10.45 -3.25
N LEU A 93 7.28 -10.88 -2.71
CA LEU A 93 6.27 -9.96 -2.17
C LEU A 93 6.75 -9.22 -0.91
N MET A 94 7.58 -9.84 -0.08
CA MET A 94 8.24 -9.17 1.05
C MET A 94 9.24 -8.12 0.59
N ASN A 95 9.91 -8.33 -0.55
CA ASN A 95 10.75 -7.31 -1.18
C ASN A 95 9.90 -6.15 -1.71
N ASP A 96 8.76 -6.45 -2.37
CA ASP A 96 7.82 -5.43 -2.83
C ASP A 96 7.27 -4.61 -1.66
N PHE A 97 6.85 -5.26 -0.57
CA PHE A 97 6.46 -4.58 0.67
C PHE A 97 7.57 -3.65 1.20
N SER A 98 8.81 -4.15 1.25
CA SER A 98 9.94 -3.37 1.77
C SER A 98 10.22 -2.14 0.91
N ALA A 99 10.06 -2.25 -0.42
CA ALA A 99 10.20 -1.15 -1.35
C ALA A 99 9.12 -0.07 -1.10
N VAL A 100 7.85 -0.48 -1.02
CA VAL A 100 6.71 0.41 -0.76
C VAL A 100 6.84 1.10 0.59
N TYR A 101 7.09 0.35 1.65
CA TYR A 101 7.22 0.89 3.01
C TYR A 101 8.39 1.85 3.18
N SER A 102 9.47 1.65 2.39
CA SER A 102 10.62 2.55 2.38
C SER A 102 10.40 3.82 1.57
N ALA A 103 9.48 3.79 0.61
CA ALA A 103 9.24 4.90 -0.32
C ALA A 103 8.22 5.92 0.23
N ILE A 104 7.28 5.50 1.08
CA ILE A 104 6.18 6.35 1.54
C ILE A 104 5.91 6.15 3.04
N PRO A 105 5.65 7.25 3.81
CA PRO A 105 5.20 7.14 5.19
C PRO A 105 3.81 6.50 5.26
N THR A 106 3.74 5.30 5.83
CA THR A 106 2.49 4.56 6.03
C THR A 106 2.64 3.58 7.20
N ALA A 107 1.54 3.03 7.70
CA ALA A 107 1.61 1.92 8.65
C ALA A 107 2.10 0.64 7.94
N MET A 108 2.82 -0.20 8.66
CA MET A 108 3.30 -1.49 8.12
C MET A 108 2.12 -2.37 7.69
N GLU A 109 1.09 -2.37 8.50
CA GLU A 109 -0.12 -3.14 8.32
C GLU A 109 -0.85 -2.73 7.03
N ASP A 110 -0.95 -1.42 6.76
CA ASP A 110 -1.58 -0.89 5.54
C ASP A 110 -0.76 -1.25 4.30
N ALA A 111 0.56 -1.07 4.34
CA ALA A 111 1.43 -1.44 3.22
C ALA A 111 1.35 -2.95 2.91
N ALA A 112 1.33 -3.80 3.96
CA ALA A 112 1.21 -5.25 3.79
C ALA A 112 -0.13 -5.64 3.18
N ALA A 113 -1.23 -5.03 3.64
CA ALA A 113 -2.57 -5.27 3.11
C ALA A 113 -2.67 -4.86 1.63
N VAL A 114 -2.18 -3.67 1.28
CA VAL A 114 -2.19 -3.18 -0.11
C VAL A 114 -1.42 -4.12 -1.05
N ILE A 115 -0.22 -4.57 -0.65
CA ILE A 115 0.58 -5.54 -1.41
C ILE A 115 -0.19 -6.86 -1.58
N ALA A 116 -0.76 -7.39 -0.50
CA ALA A 116 -1.50 -8.64 -0.56
C ALA A 116 -2.75 -8.54 -1.45
N ASP A 117 -3.50 -7.46 -1.32
CA ASP A 117 -4.76 -7.27 -2.04
C ASP A 117 -4.52 -7.05 -3.54
N TYR A 118 -3.61 -6.17 -3.94
CA TYR A 118 -3.30 -5.98 -5.37
C TYR A 118 -2.68 -7.22 -6.00
N ASN A 119 -1.83 -7.94 -5.29
CA ASN A 119 -1.33 -9.22 -5.79
C ASN A 119 -2.49 -10.22 -5.98
N THR A 120 -3.38 -10.36 -5.00
CA THR A 120 -4.48 -11.33 -5.06
C THR A 120 -5.55 -10.94 -6.07
N LEU A 121 -5.93 -9.66 -6.13
CA LEU A 121 -7.02 -9.18 -6.97
C LEU A 121 -6.58 -8.98 -8.42
N LEU A 122 -5.37 -8.47 -8.65
CA LEU A 122 -4.89 -8.09 -9.99
C LEU A 122 -3.75 -8.97 -10.51
N GLY A 123 -3.16 -9.83 -9.66
CA GLY A 123 -2.03 -10.65 -10.03
C GLY A 123 -0.71 -9.88 -10.21
N LEU A 124 -0.64 -8.65 -9.69
CA LEU A 124 0.53 -7.78 -9.84
C LEU A 124 1.70 -8.27 -8.98
N THR A 125 2.92 -8.05 -9.46
CA THR A 125 4.19 -8.33 -8.77
C THR A 125 5.25 -7.33 -9.20
N GLY A 126 6.31 -7.15 -8.41
CA GLY A 126 7.45 -6.31 -8.77
C GLY A 126 7.08 -4.84 -8.93
N GLU A 127 7.66 -4.17 -9.94
CA GLU A 127 7.58 -2.72 -10.11
C GLU A 127 6.13 -2.22 -10.27
N GLU A 128 5.30 -2.90 -11.06
CA GLU A 128 3.88 -2.54 -11.23
C GLU A 128 3.11 -2.62 -9.90
N LEU A 129 3.37 -3.65 -9.09
CA LEU A 129 2.77 -3.77 -7.76
C LEU A 129 3.23 -2.67 -6.81
N GLN A 130 4.53 -2.38 -6.80
CA GLN A 130 5.11 -1.35 -5.94
C GLN A 130 4.55 0.04 -6.28
N ASP A 131 4.57 0.42 -7.55
CA ASP A 131 4.13 1.73 -8.02
C ASP A 131 2.64 1.95 -7.75
N LEU A 132 1.79 0.96 -8.07
CA LEU A 132 0.36 1.07 -7.84
C LEU A 132 0.03 1.10 -6.34
N SER A 133 0.76 0.35 -5.52
CA SER A 133 0.60 0.35 -4.06
C SER A 133 0.96 1.70 -3.44
N ILE A 134 2.09 2.29 -3.85
CA ILE A 134 2.49 3.64 -3.42
C ILE A 134 1.42 4.65 -3.80
N GLN A 135 0.91 4.57 -5.03
CA GLN A 135 -0.10 5.49 -5.52
C GLN A 135 -1.43 5.36 -4.76
N ALA A 136 -1.88 4.13 -4.46
CA ALA A 136 -3.09 3.90 -3.67
C ALA A 136 -3.00 4.49 -2.26
N ILE A 137 -1.87 4.28 -1.58
CA ILE A 137 -1.61 4.86 -0.26
C ILE A 137 -1.59 6.40 -0.32
N GLN A 138 -0.99 6.97 -1.38
CA GLN A 138 -0.98 8.42 -1.58
C GLN A 138 -2.38 8.98 -1.80
N VAL A 139 -3.17 8.36 -2.67
CA VAL A 139 -4.55 8.76 -2.95
C VAL A 139 -5.39 8.73 -1.68
N ALA A 140 -5.35 7.61 -0.94
CA ALA A 140 -6.06 7.46 0.32
C ALA A 140 -5.68 8.56 1.33
N SER A 141 -4.37 8.80 1.50
CA SER A 141 -3.86 9.83 2.41
C SER A 141 -4.24 11.26 1.97
N MET A 142 -4.23 11.56 0.67
CA MET A 142 -4.54 12.91 0.16
C MET A 142 -6.03 13.24 0.20
N LEU A 143 -6.89 12.25 0.08
CA LEU A 143 -8.34 12.40 0.05
C LEU A 143 -9.02 12.05 1.37
N ASP A 144 -8.24 11.62 2.37
CA ASP A 144 -8.75 11.15 3.69
C ASP A 144 -9.74 9.99 3.53
N GLU A 145 -9.41 9.05 2.62
CA GLU A 145 -10.17 7.82 2.38
C GLU A 145 -9.48 6.60 2.99
N ASP A 146 -10.22 5.52 3.21
CA ASP A 146 -9.68 4.24 3.64
C ASP A 146 -8.87 3.60 2.50
N VAL A 147 -7.64 3.18 2.77
CA VAL A 147 -6.76 2.60 1.75
C VAL A 147 -7.29 1.27 1.22
N GLY A 148 -7.95 0.48 2.06
CA GLY A 148 -8.58 -0.78 1.65
C GLY A 148 -9.72 -0.54 0.66
N ASP A 149 -10.54 0.50 0.87
CA ASP A 149 -11.59 0.89 -0.08
C ASP A 149 -10.98 1.36 -1.41
N VAL A 150 -9.94 2.19 -1.38
CA VAL A 150 -9.21 2.62 -2.60
C VAL A 150 -8.71 1.42 -3.39
N VAL A 151 -8.07 0.44 -2.73
CA VAL A 151 -7.54 -0.77 -3.37
C VAL A 151 -8.66 -1.66 -3.90
N ALA A 152 -9.70 -1.90 -3.10
CA ALA A 152 -10.79 -2.78 -3.48
C ALA A 152 -11.58 -2.24 -4.69
N GLU A 153 -11.96 -0.95 -4.65
CA GLU A 153 -12.78 -0.37 -5.72
C GLU A 153 -11.96 -0.11 -6.99
N SER A 154 -10.69 0.32 -6.88
CA SER A 154 -9.82 0.43 -8.05
C SER A 154 -9.57 -0.92 -8.73
N SER A 155 -9.33 -1.98 -7.96
CA SER A 155 -9.13 -3.32 -8.51
C SER A 155 -10.34 -3.81 -9.31
N LYS A 156 -11.55 -3.61 -8.77
CA LYS A 156 -12.79 -3.97 -9.47
C LYS A 156 -13.00 -3.17 -10.75
N ALA A 157 -12.75 -1.87 -10.69
CA ALA A 157 -12.85 -0.99 -11.86
C ALA A 157 -11.85 -1.39 -12.95
N PHE A 158 -10.59 -1.64 -12.60
CA PHE A 158 -9.56 -2.07 -13.55
C PHE A 158 -9.90 -3.39 -14.21
N GLN A 159 -10.40 -4.37 -13.46
CA GLN A 159 -10.88 -5.64 -14.02
C GLN A 159 -12.07 -5.43 -14.95
N GLN A 160 -13.06 -4.63 -14.54
CA GLN A 160 -14.27 -4.35 -15.35
C GLN A 160 -13.91 -3.70 -16.69
N TRP A 161 -12.92 -2.81 -16.70
CA TRP A 161 -12.47 -2.09 -17.88
C TRP A 161 -11.31 -2.76 -18.63
N SER A 162 -10.82 -3.89 -18.13
CA SER A 162 -9.67 -4.63 -18.69
C SER A 162 -8.45 -3.74 -18.87
N ILE A 163 -8.13 -2.92 -17.85
CA ILE A 163 -6.98 -2.03 -17.89
C ILE A 163 -5.72 -2.85 -17.65
N ASP A 164 -4.77 -2.74 -18.56
CA ASP A 164 -3.46 -3.41 -18.43
C ASP A 164 -2.68 -2.86 -17.23
N ALA A 165 -1.87 -3.70 -16.58
CA ALA A 165 -1.07 -3.34 -15.39
C ALA A 165 -0.29 -2.03 -15.56
N LYS A 166 0.40 -1.87 -16.70
CA LYS A 166 1.18 -0.68 -17.06
C LYS A 166 0.36 0.62 -17.15
N ASP A 167 -0.95 0.53 -17.38
CA ASP A 167 -1.84 1.66 -17.60
C ASP A 167 -2.68 1.99 -16.33
N MET A 168 -2.67 1.11 -15.31
CA MET A 168 -3.44 1.27 -14.07
C MET A 168 -3.07 2.55 -13.31
N GLY A 169 -1.78 2.87 -13.22
CA GLY A 169 -1.32 4.11 -12.60
C GLY A 169 -1.86 5.36 -13.28
N GLY A 170 -1.90 5.38 -14.61
CA GLY A 170 -2.49 6.47 -15.37
C GLY A 170 -4.00 6.61 -15.16
N ALA A 171 -4.71 5.48 -15.11
CA ALA A 171 -6.14 5.45 -14.82
C ALA A 171 -6.44 5.96 -13.41
N MET A 172 -5.62 5.58 -12.42
CA MET A 172 -5.73 6.03 -11.04
C MET A 172 -5.54 7.55 -10.92
N ASP A 173 -4.51 8.09 -11.58
CA ASP A 173 -4.27 9.54 -11.66
C ASP A 173 -5.44 10.30 -12.29
N PHE A 174 -6.06 9.72 -13.30
CA PHE A 174 -7.20 10.34 -13.97
C PHE A 174 -8.41 10.44 -13.03
N VAL A 175 -8.76 9.34 -12.34
CA VAL A 175 -9.86 9.33 -11.37
C VAL A 175 -9.56 10.23 -10.17
N PHE A 176 -8.31 10.28 -9.70
CA PHE A 176 -7.90 11.20 -8.64
C PHE A 176 -8.15 12.67 -9.04
N LYS A 177 -7.77 13.06 -10.25
CA LYS A 177 -8.03 14.41 -10.79
C LYS A 177 -9.53 14.67 -10.95
N ALA A 178 -10.29 13.67 -11.38
CA ALA A 178 -11.75 13.78 -11.49
C ALA A 178 -12.38 13.98 -10.11
N SER A 179 -11.97 13.23 -9.09
CA SER A 179 -12.39 13.39 -7.70
C SER A 179 -12.14 14.82 -7.20
N GLN A 180 -10.92 15.32 -7.36
CA GLN A 180 -10.58 16.70 -6.98
C GLN A 180 -11.42 17.77 -7.70
N SER A 181 -11.74 17.57 -8.98
CA SER A 181 -12.46 18.56 -9.78
C SER A 181 -13.97 18.53 -9.55
N THR A 182 -14.51 17.40 -9.18
CA THR A 182 -15.95 17.20 -8.96
C THR A 182 -16.35 17.30 -7.51
N GLY A 183 -15.46 16.93 -6.58
CA GLY A 183 -15.74 16.77 -5.16
C GLY A 183 -16.40 15.43 -4.82
N VAL A 184 -16.47 14.49 -5.78
CA VAL A 184 -16.92 13.11 -5.56
C VAL A 184 -15.76 12.29 -5.05
N GLY A 185 -15.98 11.39 -4.08
CA GLY A 185 -14.94 10.54 -3.52
C GLY A 185 -14.26 9.67 -4.58
N PHE A 186 -12.97 9.38 -4.41
CA PHE A 186 -12.24 8.53 -5.35
C PHE A 186 -12.82 7.11 -5.40
N SER A 187 -13.03 6.51 -4.23
CA SER A 187 -13.60 5.17 -4.12
C SER A 187 -15.03 5.11 -4.65
N GLU A 188 -15.81 6.18 -4.49
CA GLU A 188 -17.16 6.30 -5.07
C GLU A 188 -17.09 6.31 -6.60
N LEU A 189 -16.21 7.13 -7.20
CA LEU A 189 -16.02 7.15 -8.66
C LEU A 189 -15.57 5.79 -9.21
N MET A 190 -14.64 5.10 -8.51
CA MET A 190 -14.19 3.76 -8.92
C MET A 190 -15.30 2.73 -8.82
N SER A 191 -16.12 2.78 -7.77
CA SER A 191 -17.28 1.91 -7.59
C SER A 191 -18.31 2.12 -8.71
N ASP A 192 -18.59 3.35 -9.08
CA ASP A 192 -19.49 3.69 -10.18
C ASP A 192 -18.96 3.25 -11.54
N LEU A 193 -17.64 3.41 -11.76
CA LEU A 193 -16.97 2.92 -12.97
C LEU A 193 -17.07 1.39 -13.08
N GLN A 194 -17.00 0.67 -11.97
CA GLN A 194 -17.22 -0.77 -11.94
C GLN A 194 -18.70 -1.09 -12.21
N MET A 195 -19.62 -0.40 -11.53
CA MET A 195 -21.06 -0.66 -11.62
C MET A 195 -21.62 -0.38 -13.01
N TYR A 196 -21.23 0.72 -13.63
CA TYR A 196 -21.77 1.17 -14.92
C TYR A 196 -20.87 0.86 -16.11
N GLY A 197 -19.66 0.32 -15.88
CA GLY A 197 -18.63 0.11 -16.90
C GLY A 197 -19.12 -0.64 -18.13
N ALA A 198 -19.81 -1.77 -17.95
CA ALA A 198 -20.34 -2.55 -19.07
C ALA A 198 -21.31 -1.75 -19.97
N GLN A 199 -22.07 -0.83 -19.37
CA GLN A 199 -23.03 0.00 -20.12
C GLN A 199 -22.30 1.07 -20.93
N PHE A 200 -21.30 1.76 -20.34
CA PHE A 200 -20.47 2.74 -21.03
C PHE A 200 -19.68 2.10 -22.17
N GLN A 201 -19.05 0.95 -21.94
CA GLN A 201 -18.33 0.21 -22.96
C GLN A 201 -19.22 -0.20 -24.14
N THR A 202 -20.45 -0.64 -23.86
CA THR A 202 -21.43 -0.98 -24.91
C THR A 202 -21.83 0.24 -25.75
N MET A 203 -21.78 1.43 -25.16
CA MET A 203 -22.04 2.71 -25.86
C MET A 203 -20.79 3.29 -26.52
N GLY A 204 -19.63 2.65 -26.41
CA GLY A 204 -18.36 3.06 -27.03
C GLY A 204 -17.55 4.09 -26.24
N TYR A 205 -17.89 4.34 -24.97
CA TYR A 205 -17.12 5.27 -24.12
C TYR A 205 -15.82 4.65 -23.61
N SER A 206 -14.78 5.44 -23.53
CA SER A 206 -13.53 5.09 -22.84
C SER A 206 -13.69 5.18 -21.32
N PHE A 207 -12.70 4.67 -20.59
CA PHE A 207 -12.61 4.77 -19.14
C PHE A 207 -12.63 6.25 -18.68
N GLU A 208 -11.85 7.10 -19.34
CA GLU A 208 -11.73 8.52 -19.01
C GLU A 208 -13.02 9.28 -19.31
N GLU A 209 -13.67 8.99 -20.44
CA GLU A 209 -14.94 9.61 -20.81
C GLU A 209 -16.05 9.22 -19.83
N ALA A 210 -16.10 7.94 -19.43
CA ALA A 210 -17.03 7.47 -18.42
C ALA A 210 -16.78 8.12 -17.06
N THR A 211 -15.52 8.20 -16.64
CA THR A 211 -15.11 8.88 -15.39
C THR A 211 -15.56 10.33 -15.37
N ALA A 212 -15.28 11.06 -16.45
CA ALA A 212 -15.66 12.47 -16.55
C ALA A 212 -17.19 12.65 -16.51
N MET A 213 -17.93 11.77 -17.18
CA MET A 213 -19.40 11.83 -17.22
C MET A 213 -20.00 11.51 -15.85
N ILE A 214 -19.58 10.41 -15.21
CA ILE A 214 -20.05 10.02 -13.88
C ILE A 214 -19.77 11.16 -12.89
N GLY A 215 -18.54 11.63 -12.81
CA GLY A 215 -18.17 12.71 -11.91
C GLY A 215 -18.98 13.99 -12.09
N GLN A 216 -19.37 14.33 -13.33
CA GLN A 216 -20.22 15.50 -13.58
C GLN A 216 -21.69 15.24 -13.18
N LEU A 217 -22.22 14.04 -13.40
CA LEU A 217 -23.58 13.67 -13.00
C LEU A 217 -23.73 13.69 -11.48
N GLU A 218 -22.81 13.04 -10.77
CA GLU A 218 -22.80 13.03 -9.30
C GLU A 218 -22.63 14.44 -8.72
N LYS A 219 -21.69 15.22 -9.24
CA LYS A 219 -21.52 16.64 -8.86
C LYS A 219 -22.78 17.46 -9.06
N ALA A 220 -23.56 17.18 -10.11
CA ALA A 220 -24.81 17.87 -10.40
C ALA A 220 -25.99 17.34 -9.56
N GLY A 221 -25.79 16.28 -8.75
CA GLY A 221 -26.85 15.63 -7.98
C GLY A 221 -27.88 14.93 -8.87
N VAL A 222 -27.47 14.51 -10.06
CA VAL A 222 -28.34 13.84 -11.02
C VAL A 222 -28.25 12.32 -10.80
N ASN A 223 -29.38 11.63 -10.84
CA ASN A 223 -29.41 10.19 -10.69
C ASN A 223 -28.74 9.50 -11.90
N THR A 224 -27.50 9.06 -11.71
CA THR A 224 -26.67 8.43 -12.73
C THR A 224 -27.34 7.20 -13.33
N ASN A 225 -28.05 6.37 -12.54
CA ASN A 225 -28.82 5.24 -13.03
C ASN A 225 -29.92 5.64 -14.03
N GLU A 226 -30.68 6.70 -13.75
CA GLU A 226 -31.75 7.16 -14.63
C GLU A 226 -31.19 7.70 -15.95
N VAL A 227 -30.08 8.44 -15.89
CA VAL A 227 -29.41 8.96 -17.09
C VAL A 227 -28.93 7.82 -17.97
N LEU A 228 -28.22 6.84 -17.39
CA LEU A 228 -27.68 5.70 -18.13
C LEU A 228 -28.80 4.81 -18.71
N ALA A 229 -29.89 4.60 -17.97
CA ALA A 229 -31.05 3.90 -18.48
C ALA A 229 -31.69 4.63 -19.69
N ALA A 230 -31.79 5.96 -19.61
CA ALA A 230 -32.28 6.79 -20.71
C ALA A 230 -31.33 6.74 -21.93
N MET A 231 -30.03 6.84 -21.72
CA MET A 231 -29.00 6.72 -22.78
C MET A 231 -29.09 5.35 -23.47
N LYS A 232 -29.13 4.25 -22.70
CA LYS A 232 -29.25 2.90 -23.23
C LYS A 232 -30.51 2.73 -24.07
N LYS A 233 -31.65 3.26 -23.61
CA LYS A 233 -32.88 3.24 -24.35
C LYS A 233 -32.78 4.03 -25.65
N SER A 234 -32.16 5.19 -25.61
CA SER A 234 -31.94 6.02 -26.79
C SER A 234 -31.06 5.33 -27.84
N VAL A 235 -29.94 4.72 -27.42
CA VAL A 235 -29.06 3.94 -28.30
C VAL A 235 -29.82 2.76 -28.94
N ALA A 236 -30.59 2.02 -28.16
CA ALA A 236 -31.40 0.91 -28.67
C ALA A 236 -32.43 1.39 -29.69
N THR A 237 -33.07 2.53 -29.47
CA THR A 237 -34.04 3.11 -30.40
C THR A 237 -33.36 3.56 -31.69
N LEU A 238 -32.20 4.21 -31.62
CA LEU A 238 -31.40 4.61 -32.80
C LEU A 238 -30.98 3.38 -33.63
N ALA A 239 -30.53 2.31 -32.97
CA ALA A 239 -30.15 1.06 -33.63
C ALA A 239 -31.34 0.43 -34.37
N GLN A 240 -32.55 0.46 -33.80
CA GLN A 240 -33.75 -0.01 -34.46
C GLN A 240 -34.10 0.80 -35.73
N HIS A 241 -33.73 2.05 -35.79
CA HIS A 241 -33.88 2.91 -36.94
C HIS A 241 -32.72 2.89 -37.93
N GLY A 242 -31.74 1.99 -37.75
CA GLY A 242 -30.59 1.83 -38.61
C GLY A 242 -29.53 2.96 -38.45
N ILE A 243 -29.63 3.73 -37.38
CA ILE A 243 -28.67 4.79 -37.02
C ILE A 243 -27.70 4.15 -36.03
N GLY A 244 -26.43 3.90 -36.48
CA GLY A 244 -25.38 3.41 -35.59
C GLY A 244 -25.06 4.45 -34.51
N ALA A 245 -24.73 4.00 -33.32
CA ALA A 245 -24.00 4.82 -32.35
C ALA A 245 -22.60 5.07 -32.96
N ALA A 246 -22.34 6.29 -33.40
CA ALA A 246 -21.03 6.70 -33.91
C ALA A 246 -20.12 7.03 -32.76
#